data_24d41f4c4b9df5030cd8446472667630
#
_entry.id   24d41f4c4b9df5030cd8446472667630
#
_cell.length_a   1.000
_cell.length_b   1.000
_cell.length_c   1.000
_cell.angle_alpha   90.00
_cell.angle_beta   90.00
_cell.angle_gamma   90.00
#
_symmetry.space_group_name_H-M   'P 1'
#
loop_
_entity.id
_entity.type
_entity.pdbx_description
1 polymer ?
#
loop_
_entity_poly.entity_id
_entity_poly.type
_entity_poly.pdbx_seq_one_letter_code
_entity_poly.pdbx_strand_id
1 'polypeptide(L)'
;MTPRNIPFFYRLWHLYLEPIAALGGVYHLHWVPRDYFSFMPATSSYSAGSQIVYDQLATMYLLFAFIEGVLLRVVDDMRIWRYIVFGLALCDAGHCYAAWCEMGTEMVLSPGLWSRKDFVTNVLNVLPLVTRAAFLLGVGVKDKKGVKRA
;
A
#
# COMPACT_ATOMS: atom_id res chain seq x y z
N MET A 1 16.36 -13.55 7.15
CA MET A 1 15.24 -14.53 7.31
C MET A 1 14.04 -13.83 7.91
N THR A 2 12.85 -13.98 7.34
CA THR A 2 11.62 -13.35 7.89
C THR A 2 11.32 -13.85 9.31
N PRO A 3 10.88 -12.99 10.25
CA PRO A 3 10.55 -13.41 11.61
C PRO A 3 9.51 -14.55 11.62
N ARG A 4 9.78 -15.61 12.40
CA ARG A 4 8.95 -16.83 12.42
C ARG A 4 7.55 -16.64 13.03
N ASN A 5 7.33 -15.57 13.76
CA ASN A 5 6.08 -15.25 14.46
C ASN A 5 5.11 -14.38 13.63
N ILE A 6 5.46 -14.04 12.39
CA ILE A 6 4.56 -13.32 11.49
C ILE A 6 3.58 -14.34 10.87
N PRO A 7 2.25 -14.13 11.02
CA PRO A 7 1.23 -14.96 10.40
C PRO A 7 1.39 -15.05 8.88
N PHE A 8 0.99 -16.21 8.33
CA PHE A 8 1.07 -16.48 6.89
C PHE A 8 0.41 -15.39 6.04
N PHE A 9 -0.76 -14.89 6.49
CA PHE A 9 -1.51 -13.84 5.77
C PHE A 9 -0.66 -12.59 5.54
N TYR A 10 0.01 -12.04 6.58
CA TYR A 10 0.85 -10.84 6.42
C TYR A 10 2.09 -11.10 5.57
N ARG A 11 2.66 -12.32 5.65
CA ARG A 11 3.78 -12.71 4.78
C ARG A 11 3.35 -12.79 3.33
N LEU A 12 2.19 -13.38 3.04
CA LEU A 12 1.63 -13.44 1.70
C LEU A 12 1.34 -12.03 1.17
N TRP A 13 0.73 -11.19 2.02
CA TRP A 13 0.37 -9.82 1.67
C TRP A 13 1.61 -9.00 1.35
N HIS A 14 2.50 -8.76 2.31
CA HIS A 14 3.63 -7.85 2.17
C HIS A 14 4.78 -8.39 1.31
N LEU A 15 5.00 -9.71 1.24
CA LEU A 15 6.14 -10.25 0.51
C LEU A 15 5.80 -10.66 -0.94
N TYR A 16 4.52 -10.74 -1.29
CA TYR A 16 4.12 -11.22 -2.61
C TYR A 16 3.06 -10.35 -3.27
N LEU A 17 1.89 -10.15 -2.64
CA LEU A 17 0.78 -9.48 -3.30
C LEU A 17 1.08 -8.00 -3.55
N GLU A 18 1.51 -7.26 -2.54
CA GLU A 18 1.82 -5.83 -2.68
C GLU A 18 3.01 -5.56 -3.59
N PRO A 19 4.17 -6.26 -3.49
CA PRO A 19 5.26 -6.06 -4.45
C PRO A 19 4.86 -6.29 -5.90
N ILE A 20 4.04 -7.32 -6.16
CA ILE A 20 3.53 -7.58 -7.53
C ILE A 20 2.60 -6.45 -7.97
N ALA A 21 1.69 -6.00 -7.11
CA ALA A 21 0.80 -4.88 -7.40
C ALA A 21 1.58 -3.57 -7.64
N ALA A 22 2.61 -3.31 -6.83
CA ALA A 22 3.48 -2.15 -7.01
C ALA A 22 4.24 -2.18 -8.36
N LEU A 23 4.78 -3.34 -8.75
CA LEU A 23 5.38 -3.49 -10.09
C LEU A 23 4.35 -3.29 -11.22
N GLY A 24 3.11 -3.73 -11.02
CA GLY A 24 2.00 -3.40 -11.91
C GLY A 24 1.76 -1.90 -12.01
N GLY A 25 1.81 -1.18 -10.88
CA GLY A 25 1.74 0.28 -10.82
C GLY A 25 2.87 0.97 -11.61
N VAL A 26 4.11 0.47 -11.48
CA VAL A 26 5.26 0.96 -12.29
C VAL A 26 4.96 0.82 -13.79
N TYR A 27 4.52 -0.37 -14.20
CA TYR A 27 4.19 -0.64 -15.59
C TYR A 27 3.12 0.31 -16.11
N HIS A 28 2.01 0.44 -15.40
CA HIS A 28 0.90 1.29 -15.82
C HIS A 28 1.31 2.76 -15.90
N LEU A 29 1.97 3.30 -14.89
CA LEU A 29 2.34 4.71 -14.85
C LEU A 29 3.32 5.12 -15.93
N HIS A 30 4.25 4.25 -16.30
CA HIS A 30 5.31 4.58 -17.26
C HIS A 30 4.90 4.27 -18.71
N TRP A 31 4.31 3.09 -18.98
CA TRP A 31 4.05 2.64 -20.35
C TRP A 31 2.60 2.83 -20.81
N VAL A 32 1.64 2.72 -19.89
CA VAL A 32 0.21 2.83 -20.20
C VAL A 32 -0.54 3.71 -19.18
N PRO A 33 -0.12 4.97 -18.99
CA PRO A 33 -0.63 5.82 -17.90
C PRO A 33 -2.14 6.07 -17.99
N ARG A 34 -2.74 6.03 -19.18
CA ARG A 34 -4.19 6.15 -19.34
C ARG A 34 -4.95 5.02 -18.63
N ASP A 35 -4.39 3.80 -18.66
CA ASP A 35 -5.01 2.65 -17.99
C ASP A 35 -4.87 2.75 -16.47
N TYR A 36 -3.78 3.36 -15.95
CA TYR A 36 -3.63 3.67 -14.54
C TYR A 36 -4.80 4.50 -14.00
N PHE A 37 -5.28 5.46 -14.79
CA PHE A 37 -6.42 6.30 -14.42
C PHE A 37 -7.77 5.57 -14.40
N SER A 38 -7.81 4.29 -14.78
CA SER A 38 -8.98 3.43 -14.52
C SER A 38 -9.09 3.01 -13.05
N PHE A 39 -7.99 3.10 -12.30
CA PHE A 39 -7.90 2.81 -10.86
C PHE A 39 -7.91 4.07 -9.98
N MET A 40 -8.05 5.25 -10.58
CA MET A 40 -8.13 6.53 -9.89
C MET A 40 -9.60 6.98 -9.75
N PRO A 41 -9.92 7.95 -8.87
CA PRO A 41 -11.27 8.52 -8.76
C PRO A 41 -11.84 8.91 -10.12
N ALA A 42 -13.17 8.88 -10.24
CA ALA A 42 -13.84 9.19 -11.51
C ALA A 42 -13.57 10.62 -12.00
N THR A 43 -13.28 11.55 -11.09
CA THR A 43 -12.90 12.94 -11.36
C THR A 43 -11.50 13.07 -11.97
N SER A 44 -10.62 12.11 -11.73
CA SER A 44 -9.22 12.16 -12.20
C SER A 44 -9.10 11.75 -13.66
N SER A 45 -8.25 12.46 -14.40
CA SER A 45 -7.98 12.20 -15.80
C SER A 45 -6.48 12.27 -16.13
N TYR A 46 -6.06 11.50 -17.14
CA TYR A 46 -4.70 11.52 -17.64
C TYR A 46 -4.37 12.86 -18.31
N SER A 47 -3.21 13.41 -18.00
CA SER A 47 -2.62 14.58 -18.67
C SER A 47 -1.22 14.27 -19.19
N ALA A 48 -1.01 14.37 -20.49
CA ALA A 48 0.30 14.14 -21.10
C ALA A 48 1.38 15.13 -20.58
N GLY A 49 0.99 16.35 -20.23
CA GLY A 49 1.89 17.35 -19.65
C GLY A 49 2.39 17.01 -18.24
N SER A 50 1.77 16.04 -17.58
CA SER A 50 2.14 15.58 -16.24
C SER A 50 2.93 14.26 -16.23
N GLN A 51 3.41 13.78 -17.40
CA GLN A 51 4.10 12.48 -17.48
C GLN A 51 5.28 12.37 -16.52
N ILE A 52 6.05 13.43 -16.35
CA ILE A 52 7.17 13.45 -15.38
C ILE A 52 6.72 13.10 -13.95
N VAL A 53 5.54 13.55 -13.54
CA VAL A 53 4.99 13.24 -12.20
C VAL A 53 4.62 11.77 -12.11
N TYR A 54 4.05 11.20 -13.18
CA TYR A 54 3.72 9.77 -13.23
C TYR A 54 4.97 8.90 -13.18
N ASP A 55 6.05 9.29 -13.88
CA ASP A 55 7.33 8.57 -13.85
C ASP A 55 7.99 8.66 -12.46
N GLN A 56 7.88 9.79 -11.76
CA GLN A 56 8.33 9.92 -10.37
C GLN A 56 7.51 9.05 -9.43
N LEU A 57 6.19 8.98 -9.62
CA LEU A 57 5.34 8.07 -8.85
C LEU A 57 5.68 6.60 -9.14
N ALA A 58 5.99 6.25 -10.38
CA ALA A 58 6.45 4.91 -10.75
C ALA A 58 7.73 4.51 -10.00
N THR A 59 8.69 5.44 -9.84
CA THR A 59 9.90 5.18 -9.03
C THR A 59 9.59 4.95 -7.56
N MET A 60 8.58 5.59 -6.99
CA MET A 60 8.12 5.31 -5.61
C MET A 60 7.50 3.91 -5.49
N TYR A 61 6.70 3.48 -6.46
CA TYR A 61 6.19 2.10 -6.51
C TYR A 61 7.32 1.06 -6.64
N LEU A 62 8.36 1.36 -7.43
CA LEU A 62 9.54 0.49 -7.54
C LEU A 62 10.26 0.37 -6.18
N LEU A 63 10.39 1.48 -5.43
CA LEU A 63 10.95 1.46 -4.09
C LEU A 63 10.10 0.60 -3.14
N PHE A 64 8.78 0.68 -3.22
CA PHE A 64 7.87 -0.16 -2.42
C PHE A 64 8.04 -1.65 -2.75
N ALA A 65 8.07 -1.99 -4.05
CA ALA A 65 8.32 -3.36 -4.48
C ALA A 65 9.66 -3.89 -3.95
N PHE A 66 10.71 -3.07 -3.91
CA PHE A 66 12.00 -3.43 -3.33
C PHE A 66 11.92 -3.61 -1.81
N ILE A 67 11.32 -2.65 -1.09
CA ILE A 67 11.19 -2.72 0.37
C ILE A 67 10.42 -3.99 0.77
N GLU A 68 9.30 -4.26 0.16
CA GLU A 68 8.45 -5.39 0.52
C GLU A 68 8.94 -6.71 -0.08
N GLY A 69 9.32 -6.71 -1.35
CA GLY A 69 9.75 -7.92 -2.05
C GLY A 69 11.17 -8.37 -1.70
N VAL A 70 12.04 -7.47 -1.26
CA VAL A 70 13.46 -7.79 -0.98
C VAL A 70 13.80 -7.51 0.48
N LEU A 71 13.68 -6.25 0.94
CA LEU A 71 14.17 -5.85 2.26
C LEU A 71 13.47 -6.59 3.40
N LEU A 72 12.13 -6.69 3.38
CA LEU A 72 11.38 -7.42 4.40
C LEU A 72 11.70 -8.94 4.42
N ARG A 73 12.24 -9.50 3.35
CA ARG A 73 12.65 -10.93 3.33
C ARG A 73 13.96 -11.19 4.07
N VAL A 74 14.87 -10.22 4.08
CA VAL A 74 16.19 -10.36 4.69
C VAL A 74 16.24 -9.89 6.13
N VAL A 75 15.24 -9.13 6.57
CA VAL A 75 15.11 -8.64 7.95
C VAL A 75 14.42 -9.69 8.81
N ASP A 76 15.04 -10.08 9.92
CA ASP A 76 14.49 -11.02 10.92
C ASP A 76 14.08 -10.37 12.25
N ASP A 77 14.37 -9.08 12.44
CA ASP A 77 13.96 -8.30 13.60
C ASP A 77 12.54 -7.75 13.42
N MET A 78 11.63 -8.13 14.33
CA MET A 78 10.25 -7.67 14.35
C MET A 78 10.11 -6.16 14.56
N ARG A 79 11.07 -5.51 15.27
CA ARG A 79 11.02 -4.06 15.46
C ARG A 79 11.26 -3.36 14.14
N ILE A 80 12.26 -3.81 13.37
CA ILE A 80 12.57 -3.25 12.05
C ILE A 80 11.38 -3.48 11.11
N TRP A 81 10.75 -4.65 11.13
CA TRP A 81 9.53 -4.91 10.39
C TRP A 81 8.43 -3.89 10.72
N ARG A 82 8.18 -3.66 12.02
CA ARG A 82 7.16 -2.67 12.45
C ARG A 82 7.47 -1.26 11.97
N TYR A 83 8.74 -0.82 12.02
CA TYR A 83 9.12 0.51 11.50
C TYR A 83 8.92 0.61 9.98
N ILE A 84 9.31 -0.41 9.23
CA ILE A 84 9.10 -0.44 7.77
C ILE A 84 7.61 -0.40 7.46
N VAL A 85 6.82 -1.29 8.06
CA VAL A 85 5.36 -1.35 7.85
C VAL A 85 4.68 -0.05 8.28
N PHE A 86 5.14 0.60 9.34
CA PHE A 86 4.64 1.92 9.74
C PHE A 86 4.95 2.99 8.68
N GLY A 87 6.16 3.02 8.13
CA GLY A 87 6.51 3.94 7.03
C GLY A 87 5.62 3.73 5.79
N LEU A 88 5.36 2.47 5.43
CA LEU A 88 4.44 2.14 4.34
C LEU A 88 2.99 2.56 4.66
N ALA A 89 2.53 2.37 5.91
CA ALA A 89 1.20 2.82 6.35
C ALA A 89 1.03 4.34 6.28
N LEU A 90 2.09 5.13 6.55
CA LEU A 90 2.06 6.58 6.36
C LEU A 90 1.85 6.95 4.89
N CYS A 91 2.44 6.20 3.98
CA CYS A 91 2.24 6.42 2.54
C CYS A 91 0.82 6.08 2.12
N ASP A 92 0.25 4.95 2.61
CA ASP A 92 -1.16 4.60 2.34
C ASP A 92 -2.11 5.67 2.87
N ALA A 93 -1.85 6.20 4.08
CA ALA A 93 -2.65 7.30 4.62
C ALA A 93 -2.57 8.54 3.71
N GLY A 94 -1.40 8.82 3.13
CA GLY A 94 -1.22 9.88 2.13
C GLY A 94 -2.03 9.62 0.86
N HIS A 95 -2.06 8.39 0.36
CA HIS A 95 -2.89 8.01 -0.79
C HIS A 95 -4.40 8.14 -0.49
N CYS A 96 -4.84 7.70 0.69
CA CYS A 96 -6.22 7.89 1.14
C CYS A 96 -6.58 9.38 1.21
N TYR A 97 -5.68 10.21 1.76
CA TYR A 97 -5.88 11.65 1.84
C TYR A 97 -5.94 12.31 0.46
N ALA A 98 -5.05 11.93 -0.46
CA ALA A 98 -5.06 12.43 -1.84
C ALA A 98 -6.37 12.07 -2.56
N ALA A 99 -6.85 10.83 -2.42
CA ALA A 99 -8.14 10.41 -2.96
C ALA A 99 -9.31 11.20 -2.32
N TRP A 100 -9.24 11.47 -1.02
CA TRP A 100 -10.23 12.32 -0.33
C TRP A 100 -10.25 13.73 -0.91
N CYS A 101 -9.08 14.36 -1.07
CA CYS A 101 -9.00 15.72 -1.66
C CYS A 101 -9.56 15.76 -3.08
N GLU A 102 -9.33 14.73 -3.87
CA GLU A 102 -9.79 14.62 -5.26
C GLU A 102 -11.31 14.38 -5.32
N MET A 103 -11.86 13.48 -4.52
CA MET A 103 -13.28 13.11 -4.52
C MET A 103 -14.14 14.13 -3.78
N GLY A 104 -13.60 14.80 -2.78
CA GLY A 104 -14.32 15.67 -1.85
C GLY A 104 -15.04 14.90 -0.75
N THR A 105 -15.27 15.60 0.39
CA THR A 105 -15.80 14.99 1.61
C THR A 105 -17.19 14.36 1.41
N GLU A 106 -18.08 15.02 0.68
CA GLU A 106 -19.44 14.51 0.44
C GLU A 106 -19.45 13.18 -0.30
N MET A 107 -18.60 13.06 -1.34
CA MET A 107 -18.51 11.83 -2.12
C MET A 107 -17.87 10.70 -1.30
N VAL A 108 -16.77 10.97 -0.57
CA VAL A 108 -16.10 9.97 0.25
C VAL A 108 -17.01 9.40 1.33
N LEU A 109 -17.85 10.24 1.95
CA LEU A 109 -18.79 9.84 2.99
C LEU A 109 -20.11 9.22 2.44
N SER A 110 -20.25 9.13 1.13
CA SER A 110 -21.46 8.60 0.47
C SER A 110 -21.15 7.39 -0.41
N PRO A 111 -20.75 6.23 0.16
CA PRO A 111 -20.35 5.05 -0.63
C PRO A 111 -21.41 4.55 -1.62
N GLY A 112 -22.70 4.83 -1.34
CA GLY A 112 -23.81 4.48 -2.23
C GLY A 112 -23.83 5.27 -3.53
N LEU A 113 -23.08 6.36 -3.63
CA LEU A 113 -22.95 7.20 -4.83
C LEU A 113 -21.68 6.90 -5.63
N TRP A 114 -20.79 6.02 -5.12
CA TRP A 114 -19.54 5.71 -5.77
C TRP A 114 -19.73 5.04 -7.12
N SER A 115 -19.04 5.57 -8.12
CA SER A 115 -18.87 4.85 -9.37
C SER A 115 -17.99 3.59 -9.16
N ARG A 116 -17.92 2.72 -10.17
CA ARG A 116 -17.01 1.58 -10.11
C ARG A 116 -15.55 2.00 -9.88
N LYS A 117 -15.12 3.11 -10.50
CA LYS A 117 -13.76 3.64 -10.33
C LYS A 117 -13.53 4.09 -8.87
N ASP A 118 -14.44 4.86 -8.31
CA ASP A 118 -14.34 5.35 -6.94
C ASP A 118 -14.26 4.20 -5.94
N PHE A 119 -15.08 3.17 -6.14
CA PHE A 119 -15.05 1.97 -5.32
C PHE A 119 -13.69 1.27 -5.40
N VAL A 120 -13.18 1.03 -6.62
CA VAL A 120 -11.87 0.38 -6.83
C VAL A 120 -10.76 1.21 -6.20
N THR A 121 -10.73 2.52 -6.43
CA THR A 121 -9.73 3.44 -5.83
C THR A 121 -9.72 3.34 -4.31
N ASN A 122 -10.90 3.45 -3.68
CA ASN A 122 -10.99 3.41 -2.22
C ASN A 122 -10.57 2.04 -1.66
N VAL A 123 -10.97 0.93 -2.31
CA VAL A 123 -10.54 -0.41 -1.88
C VAL A 123 -9.02 -0.56 -1.98
N LEU A 124 -8.41 -0.14 -3.09
CA LEU A 124 -6.96 -0.25 -3.30
C LEU A 124 -6.15 0.61 -2.32
N ASN A 125 -6.70 1.74 -1.87
CA ASN A 125 -6.03 2.61 -0.90
C ASN A 125 -6.27 2.18 0.56
N VAL A 126 -7.52 1.83 0.91
CA VAL A 126 -7.90 1.54 2.30
C VAL A 126 -7.46 0.14 2.73
N LEU A 127 -7.52 -0.86 1.86
CA LEU A 127 -7.21 -2.25 2.22
C LEU A 127 -5.74 -2.44 2.66
N PRO A 128 -4.72 -1.89 1.97
CA PRO A 128 -3.33 -1.90 2.45
C PRO A 128 -3.19 -1.21 3.80
N LEU A 129 -3.76 -0.03 3.97
CA LEU A 129 -3.70 0.73 5.22
C LEU A 129 -4.27 -0.06 6.39
N VAL A 130 -5.47 -0.66 6.22
CA VAL A 130 -6.11 -1.49 7.26
C VAL A 130 -5.28 -2.73 7.59
N THR A 131 -4.73 -3.39 6.58
CA THR A 131 -3.87 -4.57 6.76
C THR A 131 -2.61 -4.23 7.55
N ARG A 132 -1.95 -3.10 7.22
CA ARG A 132 -0.77 -2.61 7.97
C ARG A 132 -1.13 -2.17 9.38
N ALA A 133 -2.23 -1.46 9.56
CA ALA A 133 -2.72 -1.08 10.89
C ALA A 133 -2.97 -2.32 11.77
N ALA A 134 -3.64 -3.35 11.24
CA ALA A 134 -3.88 -4.60 11.95
C ALA A 134 -2.56 -5.29 12.36
N PHE A 135 -1.56 -5.33 11.46
CA PHE A 135 -0.23 -5.86 11.78
C PHE A 135 0.47 -5.06 12.90
N LEU A 136 0.44 -3.73 12.82
CA LEU A 136 1.07 -2.84 13.81
C LEU A 136 0.43 -2.96 15.18
N LEU A 137 -0.91 -3.15 15.23
CA LEU A 137 -1.67 -3.43 16.45
C LEU A 137 -1.47 -4.85 16.98
N GLY A 138 -0.73 -5.71 16.26
CA GLY A 138 -0.41 -7.07 16.70
C GLY A 138 -1.53 -8.08 16.46
N VAL A 139 -2.53 -7.78 15.63
CA VAL A 139 -3.63 -8.69 15.33
C VAL A 139 -3.08 -9.99 14.74
N GLY A 140 -3.28 -11.11 15.43
CA GLY A 140 -2.79 -12.43 15.02
C GLY A 140 -1.28 -12.65 15.15
N VAL A 141 -0.49 -11.63 15.49
CA VAL A 141 0.96 -11.75 15.70
C VAL A 141 1.23 -12.36 17.08
N LYS A 142 1.92 -13.48 17.11
CA LYS A 142 2.27 -14.14 18.40
C LYS A 142 3.51 -13.45 18.99
N ASP A 143 3.34 -12.67 20.06
CA ASP A 143 4.48 -12.23 20.84
C ASP A 143 5.13 -13.44 21.51
N LYS A 144 6.43 -13.62 21.30
CA LYS A 144 7.20 -14.53 22.15
C LYS A 144 7.15 -13.93 23.56
N LYS A 145 6.34 -14.51 24.46
CA LYS A 145 6.42 -14.21 25.89
C LYS A 145 7.89 -14.25 26.26
N GLY A 146 8.41 -13.14 26.76
CA GLY A 146 9.82 -13.00 27.08
C GLY A 146 10.31 -14.17 27.93
N VAL A 147 11.34 -14.85 27.44
CA VAL A 147 12.20 -15.66 28.30
C VAL A 147 12.75 -14.68 29.34
N LYS A 148 12.23 -14.73 30.56
CA LYS A 148 12.85 -14.03 31.69
C LYS A 148 14.32 -14.49 31.71
N ARG A 149 15.25 -13.60 31.40
CA ARG A 149 16.66 -13.84 31.69
C ARG A 149 16.75 -13.87 33.22
N ALA A 150 17.00 -15.07 33.75
CA ALA A 150 17.41 -15.27 35.12
C ALA A 150 18.84 -14.77 35.29
#